data_838d1a455abb2586092308b5abf84ab5
#
_entry.id   838d1a455abb2586092308b5abf84ab5
#
_cell.length_a   1.000
_cell.length_b   1.000
_cell.length_c   1.000
_cell.angle_alpha   90.00
_cell.angle_beta   90.00
_cell.angle_gamma   90.00
#
_symmetry.space_group_name_H-M   'P 1'
#
loop_
_entity.id
_entity.type
_entity.pdbx_description
1 polymer ?
#
loop_
_entity_poly.entity_id
_entity_poly.type
_entity_poly.pdbx_seq_one_letter_code
_entity_poly.pdbx_strand_id
1 'polypeptide(L)'
;MIKKIIITVCTLIFFVTNISFADITFWTTEVQPARMAKQEAMAKDFEAKTGIKVEVIPVEEKDLGTRATAAAAAGDLPDVIYHTLQYVLPWAEAGILDVDANNAVVKELGKKTFAPGALNMAKSGSKIAAVPVDGWTQMVVYRKDLFEKAGLEPPTSYENITKAVEALSGDGMFGFVAATKTDENFMSQVLEHVLLANGVNVVKKGGVKKQGKKLKAALEFYKVIANASPPGELYWKQSRELYFAGKTPMIIWSPFIMDELAGLRDSAPPTINDDPTSGELASKTGFITNLKGPNNRKGAAWADVRYFGITADADTEEASAFIKYSMDEGYTKTLSIAPEGKFPVRRGNASDPEAFTKAWSKLPVGVDRKAPLSDLYSEDVINDIVAGLDKAKSCLLYTSDAADEVVR
;
A
#
# COMPACT_ATOMS: atom_id res chain seq x y z
N MET A 1 -58.93 -65.42 20.23
CA MET A 1 -57.66 -64.77 20.66
C MET A 1 -57.14 -63.96 19.50
N ILE A 2 -57.35 -62.62 19.53
CA ILE A 2 -56.93 -61.68 18.49
C ILE A 2 -55.66 -61.05 18.99
N LYS A 3 -54.48 -61.28 18.32
CA LYS A 3 -53.20 -60.63 18.59
C LYS A 3 -53.25 -59.28 17.97
N LYS A 4 -53.17 -58.22 18.80
CA LYS A 4 -52.95 -56.85 18.37
C LYS A 4 -51.43 -56.69 18.02
N ILE A 5 -51.19 -56.42 16.77
CA ILE A 5 -49.83 -56.00 16.32
C ILE A 5 -49.72 -54.46 16.46
N ILE A 6 -48.86 -53.99 17.36
CA ILE A 6 -48.53 -52.58 17.51
C ILE A 6 -47.42 -52.32 16.53
N ILE A 7 -47.70 -51.54 15.48
CA ILE A 7 -46.68 -51.01 14.56
C ILE A 7 -46.17 -49.68 15.15
N THR A 8 -44.95 -49.69 15.69
CA THR A 8 -44.26 -48.48 16.11
C THR A 8 -43.63 -47.82 14.87
N VAL A 9 -44.22 -46.73 14.42
CA VAL A 9 -43.62 -45.89 13.35
C VAL A 9 -42.51 -45.03 13.99
N CYS A 10 -41.25 -45.38 13.76
CA CYS A 10 -40.10 -44.52 14.07
C CYS A 10 -40.02 -43.43 13.01
N THR A 11 -40.45 -42.22 13.36
CA THR A 11 -40.25 -41.02 12.53
C THR A 11 -38.78 -40.64 12.67
N LEU A 12 -37.94 -40.97 11.66
CA LEU A 12 -36.57 -40.45 11.52
C LEU A 12 -36.70 -38.97 11.14
N ILE A 13 -36.42 -38.09 12.09
CA ILE A 13 -36.22 -36.67 11.81
C ILE A 13 -34.82 -36.55 11.23
N PHE A 14 -34.70 -36.42 9.91
CA PHE A 14 -33.49 -36.00 9.25
C PHE A 14 -33.24 -34.52 9.63
N PHE A 15 -32.30 -34.26 10.52
CA PHE A 15 -31.69 -32.95 10.62
C PHE A 15 -30.87 -32.74 9.34
N VAL A 16 -31.47 -32.09 8.35
CA VAL A 16 -30.72 -31.52 7.24
C VAL A 16 -29.93 -30.37 7.84
N THR A 17 -28.68 -30.60 8.20
CA THR A 17 -27.75 -29.54 8.44
C THR A 17 -27.56 -28.86 7.09
N ASN A 18 -28.17 -27.69 6.90
CA ASN A 18 -27.85 -26.82 5.79
C ASN A 18 -26.37 -26.44 5.95
N ILE A 19 -25.51 -27.11 5.22
CA ILE A 19 -24.12 -26.64 5.00
C ILE A 19 -24.32 -25.43 4.09
N SER A 20 -24.42 -24.25 4.69
CA SER A 20 -24.40 -23.00 3.96
C SER A 20 -22.99 -22.82 3.42
N PHE A 21 -22.80 -23.04 2.14
CA PHE A 21 -21.61 -22.61 1.45
C PHE A 21 -21.56 -21.08 1.47
N ALA A 22 -20.36 -20.49 1.34
CA ALA A 22 -20.24 -19.06 1.11
C ALA A 22 -20.80 -18.74 -0.29
N ASP A 23 -21.48 -17.62 -0.42
CA ASP A 23 -22.03 -17.16 -1.68
C ASP A 23 -20.90 -16.60 -2.56
N ILE A 24 -19.90 -15.93 -1.93
CA ILE A 24 -18.68 -15.47 -2.59
C ILE A 24 -17.41 -15.81 -1.80
N THR A 25 -16.31 -15.93 -2.51
CA THR A 25 -14.97 -16.17 -1.96
C THR A 25 -14.09 -14.92 -2.14
N PHE A 26 -13.39 -14.55 -1.07
CA PHE A 26 -12.49 -13.40 -1.05
C PHE A 26 -11.07 -13.82 -0.67
N TRP A 27 -10.14 -13.76 -1.63
CA TRP A 27 -8.71 -13.97 -1.36
C TRP A 27 -8.04 -12.69 -0.90
N THR A 28 -7.32 -12.79 0.22
CA THR A 28 -6.61 -11.66 0.81
C THR A 28 -5.16 -11.97 1.11
N THR A 29 -4.27 -10.99 0.90
CA THR A 29 -2.86 -11.06 1.31
C THR A 29 -2.61 -10.53 2.72
N GLU A 30 -3.65 -10.08 3.42
CA GLU A 30 -3.58 -9.64 4.81
C GLU A 30 -3.73 -10.83 5.78
N VAL A 31 -2.73 -11.70 5.77
CA VAL A 31 -2.78 -13.05 6.40
C VAL A 31 -2.52 -13.08 7.91
N GLN A 32 -2.07 -11.98 8.51
CA GLN A 32 -1.78 -11.93 9.94
C GLN A 32 -3.05 -12.15 10.77
N PRO A 33 -3.03 -12.95 11.86
CA PRO A 33 -4.23 -13.32 12.61
C PRO A 33 -5.11 -12.13 13.03
N ALA A 34 -4.51 -11.05 13.52
CA ALA A 34 -5.25 -9.86 13.93
C ALA A 34 -5.90 -9.13 12.74
N ARG A 35 -5.29 -9.18 11.54
CA ARG A 35 -5.82 -8.61 10.31
C ARG A 35 -6.90 -9.51 9.72
N MET A 36 -6.72 -10.83 9.77
CA MET A 36 -7.75 -11.80 9.38
C MET A 36 -9.03 -11.62 10.20
N ALA A 37 -8.92 -11.56 11.53
CA ALA A 37 -10.08 -11.36 12.40
C ALA A 37 -10.90 -10.10 12.06
N LYS A 38 -10.24 -9.00 11.63
CA LYS A 38 -10.93 -7.78 11.20
C LYS A 38 -11.66 -7.96 9.86
N GLN A 39 -11.06 -8.68 8.92
CA GLN A 39 -11.68 -8.98 7.63
C GLN A 39 -12.88 -9.93 7.77
N GLU A 40 -12.76 -10.96 8.61
CA GLU A 40 -13.87 -11.86 8.94
C GLU A 40 -15.01 -11.12 9.65
N ALA A 41 -14.69 -10.18 10.55
CA ALA A 41 -15.72 -9.34 11.18
C ALA A 41 -16.41 -8.43 10.14
N MET A 42 -15.68 -7.87 9.20
CA MET A 42 -16.24 -7.07 8.10
C MET A 42 -17.13 -7.92 7.18
N ALA A 43 -16.72 -9.15 6.88
CA ALA A 43 -17.53 -10.10 6.11
C ALA A 43 -18.87 -10.44 6.82
N LYS A 44 -18.83 -10.67 8.14
CA LYS A 44 -20.03 -10.89 8.95
C LYS A 44 -20.96 -9.67 9.01
N ASP A 45 -20.40 -8.47 9.09
CA ASP A 45 -21.20 -7.23 9.04
C ASP A 45 -21.89 -7.06 7.67
N PHE A 46 -21.22 -7.44 6.59
CA PHE A 46 -21.78 -7.45 5.24
C PHE A 46 -22.91 -8.49 5.12
N GLU A 47 -22.67 -9.73 5.56
CA GLU A 47 -23.66 -10.81 5.58
C GLU A 47 -24.90 -10.40 6.37
N ALA A 48 -24.74 -9.79 7.55
CA ALA A 48 -25.85 -9.33 8.37
C ALA A 48 -26.74 -8.27 7.67
N LYS A 49 -26.18 -7.51 6.73
CA LYS A 49 -26.89 -6.47 5.99
C LYS A 49 -27.53 -6.96 4.69
N THR A 50 -26.88 -7.87 4.00
CA THR A 50 -27.22 -8.26 2.64
C THR A 50 -27.76 -9.68 2.55
N GLY A 51 -27.46 -10.53 3.52
CA GLY A 51 -27.68 -11.97 3.46
C GLY A 51 -26.61 -12.74 2.68
N ILE A 52 -25.67 -12.04 2.02
CA ILE A 52 -24.59 -12.63 1.21
C ILE A 52 -23.44 -13.03 2.12
N LYS A 53 -23.06 -14.30 2.11
CA LYS A 53 -21.99 -14.84 2.93
C LYS A 53 -20.66 -14.80 2.19
N VAL A 54 -19.63 -14.23 2.82
CA VAL A 54 -18.27 -14.11 2.29
C VAL A 54 -17.33 -15.05 3.02
N GLU A 55 -16.66 -15.94 2.29
CA GLU A 55 -15.54 -16.71 2.81
C GLU A 55 -14.21 -15.95 2.57
N VAL A 56 -13.55 -15.58 3.67
CA VAL A 56 -12.25 -14.88 3.61
C VAL A 56 -11.11 -15.90 3.64
N ILE A 57 -10.37 -15.99 2.54
CA ILE A 57 -9.31 -16.99 2.34
C ILE A 57 -7.94 -16.31 2.34
N PRO A 58 -7.06 -16.60 3.32
CA PRO A 58 -5.71 -16.04 3.34
C PRO A 58 -4.83 -16.66 2.24
N VAL A 59 -4.09 -15.82 1.53
CA VAL A 59 -3.10 -16.22 0.52
C VAL A 59 -1.83 -15.42 0.74
N GLU A 60 -0.72 -16.11 1.00
CA GLU A 60 0.59 -15.42 1.12
C GLU A 60 0.91 -14.64 -0.16
N GLU A 61 1.39 -13.41 0.01
CA GLU A 61 1.64 -12.50 -1.13
C GLU A 61 2.57 -13.11 -2.19
N LYS A 62 3.61 -13.84 -1.75
CA LYS A 62 4.57 -14.53 -2.63
C LYS A 62 3.93 -15.65 -3.47
N ASP A 63 2.83 -16.23 -3.02
CA ASP A 63 2.15 -17.37 -3.66
C ASP A 63 0.96 -16.92 -4.52
N LEU A 64 0.51 -15.67 -4.35
CA LEU A 64 -0.72 -15.15 -4.96
C LEU A 64 -0.73 -15.28 -6.49
N GLY A 65 0.36 -14.87 -7.15
CA GLY A 65 0.45 -14.91 -8.61
C GLY A 65 0.34 -16.31 -9.18
N THR A 66 1.09 -17.26 -8.60
CA THR A 66 1.06 -18.67 -9.01
C THR A 66 -0.31 -19.31 -8.75
N ARG A 67 -0.90 -19.03 -7.59
CA ARG A 67 -2.21 -19.57 -7.23
C ARG A 67 -3.32 -19.03 -8.13
N ALA A 68 -3.33 -17.71 -8.43
CA ALA A 68 -4.31 -17.11 -9.33
C ALA A 68 -4.19 -17.64 -10.76
N THR A 69 -2.97 -17.83 -11.25
CA THR A 69 -2.74 -18.41 -12.58
C THR A 69 -3.24 -19.85 -12.68
N ALA A 70 -2.99 -20.66 -11.65
CA ALA A 70 -3.47 -22.05 -11.60
C ALA A 70 -5.01 -22.11 -11.50
N ALA A 71 -5.62 -21.26 -10.68
CA ALA A 71 -7.08 -21.17 -10.54
C ALA A 71 -7.74 -20.73 -11.85
N ALA A 72 -7.19 -19.72 -12.53
CA ALA A 72 -7.68 -19.27 -13.83
C ALA A 72 -7.65 -20.41 -14.88
N ALA A 73 -6.57 -21.21 -14.90
CA ALA A 73 -6.47 -22.34 -15.81
C ALA A 73 -7.47 -23.47 -15.50
N ALA A 74 -7.92 -23.56 -14.24
CA ALA A 74 -8.91 -24.53 -13.78
C ALA A 74 -10.36 -24.03 -13.92
N GLY A 75 -10.60 -22.72 -14.17
CA GLY A 75 -11.93 -22.09 -14.10
C GLY A 75 -12.48 -22.07 -12.66
N ASP A 76 -11.61 -21.80 -11.68
CA ASP A 76 -11.88 -21.85 -10.24
C ASP A 76 -11.25 -20.65 -9.53
N LEU A 77 -11.36 -19.46 -10.16
CA LEU A 77 -10.94 -18.21 -9.55
C LEU A 77 -11.88 -17.83 -8.40
N PRO A 78 -11.38 -17.21 -7.32
CA PRO A 78 -12.26 -16.63 -6.30
C PRO A 78 -13.01 -15.44 -6.89
N ASP A 79 -14.12 -15.04 -6.25
CA ASP A 79 -14.91 -13.91 -6.73
C ASP A 79 -14.17 -12.58 -6.60
N VAL A 80 -13.47 -12.38 -5.48
CA VAL A 80 -12.70 -11.17 -5.20
C VAL A 80 -11.27 -11.49 -4.78
N ILE A 81 -10.31 -10.77 -5.33
CA ILE A 81 -8.90 -10.84 -4.91
C ILE A 81 -8.43 -9.46 -4.43
N TYR A 82 -7.83 -9.40 -3.23
CA TYR A 82 -7.06 -8.24 -2.78
C TYR A 82 -5.60 -8.41 -3.19
N HIS A 83 -5.11 -7.53 -4.07
CA HIS A 83 -3.81 -7.69 -4.72
C HIS A 83 -3.04 -6.38 -4.90
N THR A 84 -1.77 -6.48 -5.30
CA THR A 84 -0.87 -5.37 -5.54
C THR A 84 -0.98 -4.84 -6.98
N LEU A 85 -0.41 -3.64 -7.20
CA LEU A 85 -0.35 -2.99 -8.50
C LEU A 85 0.28 -3.88 -9.61
N GLN A 86 1.27 -4.70 -9.27
CA GLN A 86 1.98 -5.55 -10.24
C GLN A 86 1.07 -6.51 -11.01
N TYR A 87 -0.09 -6.88 -10.45
CA TYR A 87 -1.03 -7.82 -11.07
C TYR A 87 -2.13 -7.13 -11.90
N VAL A 88 -2.37 -5.83 -11.72
CA VAL A 88 -3.52 -5.14 -12.34
C VAL A 88 -3.53 -5.32 -13.85
N LEU A 89 -2.48 -4.91 -14.54
CA LEU A 89 -2.45 -4.96 -16.01
C LEU A 89 -2.22 -6.37 -16.55
N PRO A 90 -1.26 -7.17 -16.04
CA PRO A 90 -1.09 -8.54 -16.49
C PRO A 90 -2.34 -9.39 -16.33
N TRP A 91 -3.06 -9.28 -15.23
CA TRP A 91 -4.29 -10.04 -15.02
C TRP A 91 -5.48 -9.52 -15.84
N ALA A 92 -5.53 -8.22 -16.12
CA ALA A 92 -6.50 -7.67 -17.06
C ALA A 92 -6.26 -8.19 -18.50
N GLU A 93 -4.99 -8.27 -18.93
CA GLU A 93 -4.59 -8.80 -20.26
C GLU A 93 -4.80 -10.31 -20.36
N ALA A 94 -4.53 -11.04 -19.27
CA ALA A 94 -4.74 -12.49 -19.20
C ALA A 94 -6.21 -12.92 -19.04
N GLY A 95 -7.14 -11.96 -18.84
CA GLY A 95 -8.55 -12.26 -18.61
C GLY A 95 -8.85 -12.88 -17.23
N ILE A 96 -7.95 -12.70 -16.26
CA ILE A 96 -8.19 -13.10 -14.86
C ILE A 96 -9.12 -12.11 -14.17
N LEU A 97 -9.04 -10.82 -14.50
CA LEU A 97 -9.92 -9.78 -13.97
C LEU A 97 -11.07 -9.49 -14.92
N ASP A 98 -12.28 -9.39 -14.38
CA ASP A 98 -13.42 -8.79 -15.09
C ASP A 98 -13.27 -7.25 -15.08
N VAL A 99 -12.65 -6.74 -16.14
CA VAL A 99 -12.37 -5.30 -16.29
C VAL A 99 -13.65 -4.47 -16.38
N ASP A 100 -14.73 -5.04 -16.92
CA ASP A 100 -16.01 -4.35 -17.05
C ASP A 100 -16.71 -4.18 -15.70
N ALA A 101 -16.77 -5.23 -14.90
CA ALA A 101 -17.32 -5.23 -13.56
C ALA A 101 -16.53 -4.27 -12.64
N ASN A 102 -15.19 -4.37 -12.62
CA ASN A 102 -14.34 -3.49 -11.82
C ASN A 102 -14.53 -2.00 -12.21
N ASN A 103 -14.59 -1.69 -13.51
CA ASN A 103 -14.83 -0.33 -13.98
C ASN A 103 -16.23 0.17 -13.66
N ALA A 104 -17.25 -0.70 -13.64
CA ALA A 104 -18.61 -0.36 -13.22
C ALA A 104 -18.64 0.03 -11.74
N VAL A 105 -18.05 -0.78 -10.86
CA VAL A 105 -17.94 -0.47 -9.42
C VAL A 105 -17.27 0.89 -9.19
N VAL A 106 -16.15 1.19 -9.86
CA VAL A 106 -15.47 2.50 -9.71
C VAL A 106 -16.35 3.66 -10.20
N LYS A 107 -17.15 3.46 -11.24
CA LYS A 107 -18.11 4.48 -11.71
C LYS A 107 -19.22 4.74 -10.71
N GLU A 108 -19.81 3.68 -10.15
CA GLU A 108 -20.89 3.75 -9.15
C GLU A 108 -20.42 4.40 -7.84
N LEU A 109 -19.22 4.06 -7.37
CA LEU A 109 -18.58 4.70 -6.21
C LEU A 109 -18.20 6.17 -6.46
N GLY A 110 -18.17 6.61 -7.72
CA GLY A 110 -17.85 7.97 -8.13
C GLY A 110 -16.34 8.20 -8.33
N LYS A 111 -15.86 8.17 -9.56
CA LYS A 111 -14.43 8.33 -9.93
C LYS A 111 -13.75 9.54 -9.28
N LYS A 112 -14.48 10.63 -9.07
CA LYS A 112 -13.95 11.88 -8.49
C LYS A 112 -13.61 11.76 -7.00
N THR A 113 -14.10 10.74 -6.33
CA THR A 113 -13.82 10.49 -4.91
C THR A 113 -12.49 9.76 -4.68
N PHE A 114 -11.91 9.22 -5.75
CA PHE A 114 -10.64 8.50 -5.71
C PHE A 114 -9.45 9.39 -6.01
N ALA A 115 -8.30 9.04 -5.43
CA ALA A 115 -7.00 9.61 -5.79
C ALA A 115 -6.71 9.39 -7.28
N PRO A 116 -6.49 10.46 -8.07
CA PRO A 116 -6.28 10.34 -9.52
C PRO A 116 -5.07 9.46 -9.88
N GLY A 117 -4.01 9.48 -9.06
CA GLY A 117 -2.82 8.63 -9.22
C GLY A 117 -3.19 7.15 -9.17
N ALA A 118 -3.95 6.72 -8.14
CA ALA A 118 -4.36 5.34 -7.95
C ALA A 118 -5.23 4.83 -9.12
N LEU A 119 -6.19 5.64 -9.59
CA LEU A 119 -6.98 5.30 -10.77
C LEU A 119 -6.13 5.19 -12.05
N ASN A 120 -5.17 6.12 -12.23
CA ASN A 120 -4.34 6.11 -13.43
C ASN A 120 -3.44 4.88 -13.52
N MET A 121 -2.97 4.36 -12.38
CA MET A 121 -2.16 3.14 -12.33
C MET A 121 -2.98 1.87 -12.66
N ALA A 122 -4.30 1.89 -12.45
CA ALA A 122 -5.18 0.76 -12.78
C ALA A 122 -5.84 0.85 -14.17
N LYS A 123 -5.39 1.76 -15.04
CA LYS A 123 -5.99 1.90 -16.38
C LYS A 123 -5.55 0.81 -17.33
N SER A 124 -6.54 0.08 -17.87
CA SER A 124 -6.43 -0.79 -19.05
C SER A 124 -7.27 -0.16 -20.18
N GLY A 125 -6.60 0.44 -21.16
CA GLY A 125 -7.29 1.25 -22.18
C GLY A 125 -8.06 2.44 -21.59
N SER A 126 -9.38 2.48 -21.80
CA SER A 126 -10.29 3.51 -21.28
C SER A 126 -10.96 3.12 -19.95
N LYS A 127 -10.76 1.87 -19.49
CA LYS A 127 -11.41 1.29 -18.31
C LYS A 127 -10.44 1.23 -17.13
N ILE A 128 -11.00 1.08 -15.93
CA ILE A 128 -10.24 0.80 -14.71
C ILE A 128 -10.32 -0.70 -14.45
N ALA A 129 -9.18 -1.38 -14.46
CA ALA A 129 -9.12 -2.84 -14.44
C ALA A 129 -9.30 -3.46 -13.05
N ALA A 130 -9.05 -2.71 -11.98
CA ALA A 130 -9.28 -3.14 -10.61
C ALA A 130 -9.64 -1.92 -9.74
N VAL A 131 -10.35 -2.13 -8.64
CA VAL A 131 -10.83 -1.06 -7.76
C VAL A 131 -9.73 -0.68 -6.76
N PRO A 132 -9.17 0.54 -6.78
CA PRO A 132 -8.16 0.95 -5.79
C PRO A 132 -8.77 0.97 -4.39
N VAL A 133 -8.09 0.36 -3.43
CA VAL A 133 -8.58 0.20 -2.05
C VAL A 133 -7.84 1.11 -1.09
N ASP A 134 -6.56 0.96 -0.99
CA ASP A 134 -5.67 1.68 -0.10
C ASP A 134 -4.28 1.78 -0.73
N GLY A 135 -3.41 2.54 -0.11
CA GLY A 135 -2.04 2.66 -0.59
C GLY A 135 -1.22 3.54 0.33
N TRP A 136 0.05 3.64 0.02
CA TRP A 136 1.00 4.50 0.72
C TRP A 136 2.04 5.05 -0.25
N THR A 137 2.65 6.18 0.11
CA THR A 137 3.69 6.83 -0.69
C THR A 137 5.05 6.71 -0.02
N GLN A 138 6.10 6.48 -0.81
CA GLN A 138 7.47 6.66 -0.33
C GLN A 138 7.72 8.12 0.01
N MET A 139 8.50 8.36 1.06
CA MET A 139 8.81 9.69 1.56
C MET A 139 10.30 9.84 1.78
N VAL A 140 10.83 11.03 1.54
CA VAL A 140 12.07 11.44 2.21
C VAL A 140 11.69 11.82 3.64
N VAL A 141 12.20 11.06 4.59
CA VAL A 141 12.03 11.27 6.03
C VAL A 141 13.26 12.00 6.52
N TYR A 142 13.13 13.16 7.17
CA TYR A 142 14.27 13.99 7.53
C TYR A 142 14.13 14.67 8.90
N ARG A 143 15.24 14.99 9.51
CA ARG A 143 15.37 15.69 10.79
C ARG A 143 15.23 17.21 10.61
N LYS A 144 14.01 17.73 10.82
CA LYS A 144 13.70 19.16 10.73
C LYS A 144 14.66 20.02 11.58
N ASP A 145 14.88 19.60 12.82
CA ASP A 145 15.72 20.31 13.77
C ASP A 145 17.17 20.45 13.30
N LEU A 146 17.74 19.44 12.64
CA LEU A 146 19.08 19.51 12.08
C LEU A 146 19.14 20.42 10.85
N PHE A 147 18.09 20.39 10.01
CA PHE A 147 18.00 21.27 8.84
C PHE A 147 17.87 22.73 9.27
N GLU A 148 16.99 23.04 10.22
CA GLU A 148 16.81 24.37 10.79
C GLU A 148 18.11 24.90 11.41
N LYS A 149 18.80 24.08 12.23
CA LYS A 149 20.07 24.43 12.84
C LYS A 149 21.17 24.75 11.82
N ALA A 150 21.17 24.04 10.68
CA ALA A 150 22.16 24.23 9.61
C ALA A 150 21.73 25.28 8.57
N GLY A 151 20.55 25.89 8.70
CA GLY A 151 20.01 26.85 7.72
C GLY A 151 19.72 26.25 6.36
N LEU A 152 19.32 24.97 6.33
CA LEU A 152 19.05 24.23 5.11
C LEU A 152 17.57 24.25 4.75
N GLU A 153 17.29 24.36 3.45
CA GLU A 153 15.95 24.17 2.91
C GLU A 153 15.51 22.69 3.01
N PRO A 154 14.21 22.39 3.20
CA PRO A 154 13.71 21.02 3.22
C PRO A 154 14.17 20.20 2.00
N PRO A 155 14.40 18.87 2.14
CA PRO A 155 15.00 18.01 1.11
C PRO A 155 14.01 17.66 -0.02
N THR A 156 13.40 18.67 -0.66
CA THR A 156 12.38 18.51 -1.70
C THR A 156 12.96 18.21 -3.09
N SER A 157 14.28 18.24 -3.23
CA SER A 157 14.95 18.02 -4.51
C SER A 157 16.31 17.33 -4.33
N TYR A 158 16.83 16.76 -5.42
CA TYR A 158 18.19 16.21 -5.46
C TYR A 158 19.23 17.22 -4.99
N GLU A 159 19.10 18.48 -5.44
CA GLU A 159 19.99 19.57 -5.06
C GLU A 159 19.99 19.80 -3.54
N ASN A 160 18.78 19.92 -2.94
CA ASN A 160 18.65 20.16 -1.51
C ASN A 160 19.16 18.97 -0.68
N ILE A 161 18.90 17.73 -1.13
CA ILE A 161 19.43 16.52 -0.48
C ILE A 161 20.96 16.52 -0.57
N THR A 162 21.56 16.83 -1.73
CA THR A 162 23.02 16.85 -1.90
C THR A 162 23.66 17.90 -0.99
N LYS A 163 23.11 19.12 -0.93
CA LYS A 163 23.57 20.16 0.01
C LYS A 163 23.48 19.71 1.47
N ALA A 164 22.39 19.04 1.84
CA ALA A 164 22.23 18.53 3.20
C ALA A 164 23.22 17.38 3.51
N VAL A 165 23.48 16.49 2.55
CA VAL A 165 24.53 15.47 2.67
C VAL A 165 25.90 16.12 2.94
N GLU A 166 26.27 17.14 2.17
CA GLU A 166 27.55 17.84 2.34
C GLU A 166 27.64 18.55 3.70
N ALA A 167 26.57 19.19 4.15
CA ALA A 167 26.56 19.98 5.38
C ALA A 167 26.43 19.14 6.66
N LEU A 168 25.78 17.99 6.60
CA LEU A 168 25.41 17.19 7.78
C LEU A 168 26.16 15.86 7.88
N SER A 169 27.07 15.55 6.94
CA SER A 169 27.97 14.40 7.07
C SER A 169 29.17 14.71 7.96
N GLY A 170 29.61 13.75 8.72
CA GLY A 170 30.77 13.87 9.61
C GLY A 170 30.42 13.76 11.08
N ASP A 171 31.40 13.78 11.96
CA ASP A 171 31.24 13.66 13.42
C ASP A 171 30.39 12.42 13.86
N GLY A 172 30.52 11.31 13.13
CA GLY A 172 29.79 10.07 13.39
C GLY A 172 28.37 10.05 12.83
N MET A 173 27.98 11.01 12.01
CA MET A 173 26.71 11.08 11.30
C MET A 173 26.92 10.78 9.81
N PHE A 174 26.09 9.90 9.27
CA PHE A 174 26.00 9.63 7.83
C PHE A 174 25.02 10.62 7.20
N GLY A 175 25.40 11.31 6.14
CA GLY A 175 24.55 12.34 5.52
C GLY A 175 23.23 11.82 4.94
N PHE A 176 23.20 10.52 4.61
CA PHE A 176 22.01 9.79 4.15
C PHE A 176 22.17 8.30 4.47
N VAL A 177 21.07 7.55 4.54
CA VAL A 177 21.10 6.09 4.50
C VAL A 177 20.22 5.61 3.36
N ALA A 178 20.85 5.27 2.25
CA ALA A 178 20.20 4.72 1.06
C ALA A 178 20.03 3.20 1.16
N ALA A 179 19.07 2.64 0.40
CA ALA A 179 19.00 1.21 0.20
C ALA A 179 20.09 0.75 -0.77
N THR A 180 20.90 -0.22 -0.37
CA THR A 180 22.03 -0.74 -1.19
C THR A 180 22.00 -2.27 -1.34
N LYS A 181 21.10 -2.97 -0.64
CA LYS A 181 20.91 -4.41 -0.76
C LYS A 181 20.07 -4.73 -1.99
N THR A 182 20.71 -5.27 -3.03
CA THR A 182 20.13 -5.39 -4.38
C THR A 182 19.11 -6.51 -4.54
N ASP A 183 19.11 -7.50 -3.67
CA ASP A 183 18.17 -8.63 -3.64
C ASP A 183 16.92 -8.36 -2.78
N GLU A 184 16.77 -7.12 -2.30
CA GLU A 184 15.65 -6.67 -1.49
C GLU A 184 14.71 -5.75 -2.26
N ASN A 185 13.41 -6.00 -2.11
CA ASN A 185 12.36 -5.19 -2.75
C ASN A 185 12.42 -3.71 -2.36
N PHE A 186 12.90 -3.42 -1.15
CA PHE A 186 13.04 -2.06 -0.65
C PHE A 186 13.99 -1.21 -1.51
N MET A 187 15.09 -1.80 -2.01
CA MET A 187 15.97 -1.07 -2.93
C MET A 187 15.26 -0.69 -4.22
N SER A 188 14.47 -1.59 -4.78
CA SER A 188 13.68 -1.31 -5.99
C SER A 188 12.71 -0.15 -5.76
N GLN A 189 12.00 -0.13 -4.64
CA GLN A 189 11.07 0.93 -4.27
C GLN A 189 11.76 2.29 -4.13
N VAL A 190 12.92 2.34 -3.45
CA VAL A 190 13.70 3.56 -3.26
C VAL A 190 14.28 4.06 -4.59
N LEU A 191 14.82 3.15 -5.40
CA LEU A 191 15.36 3.48 -6.72
C LEU A 191 14.27 4.00 -7.66
N GLU A 192 13.10 3.37 -7.69
CA GLU A 192 11.96 3.83 -8.50
C GLU A 192 11.50 5.23 -8.10
N HIS A 193 11.44 5.53 -6.79
CA HIS A 193 11.12 6.88 -6.32
C HIS A 193 12.12 7.90 -6.85
N VAL A 194 13.41 7.60 -6.76
CA VAL A 194 14.47 8.45 -7.31
C VAL A 194 14.32 8.59 -8.83
N LEU A 195 14.15 7.51 -9.57
CA LEU A 195 13.97 7.55 -11.03
C LEU A 195 12.79 8.42 -11.45
N LEU A 196 11.62 8.23 -10.83
CA LEU A 196 10.41 9.00 -11.10
C LEU A 196 10.56 10.48 -10.77
N ALA A 197 11.22 10.80 -9.66
CA ALA A 197 11.54 12.16 -9.24
C ALA A 197 12.25 12.94 -10.36
N ASN A 198 13.10 12.27 -11.15
CA ASN A 198 13.80 12.88 -12.28
C ASN A 198 13.09 12.73 -13.63
N GLY A 199 11.85 12.20 -13.63
CA GLY A 199 11.03 12.01 -14.83
C GLY A 199 11.56 10.88 -15.73
N VAL A 200 12.22 9.89 -15.15
CA VAL A 200 12.55 8.63 -15.84
C VAL A 200 11.27 7.82 -15.97
N ASN A 201 11.01 7.36 -17.18
CA ASN A 201 9.93 6.43 -17.48
C ASN A 201 10.49 5.41 -18.47
N VAL A 202 10.89 4.25 -17.96
CA VAL A 202 11.58 3.23 -18.75
C VAL A 202 10.64 2.44 -19.65
N VAL A 203 9.36 2.37 -19.29
CA VAL A 203 8.35 1.65 -20.08
C VAL A 203 7.50 2.61 -20.90
N LYS A 204 7.31 2.32 -22.16
CA LYS A 204 6.39 3.01 -23.06
C LYS A 204 5.62 1.96 -23.87
N LYS A 205 4.42 2.30 -24.32
CA LYS A 205 3.65 1.48 -25.25
C LYS A 205 4.53 1.08 -26.43
N GLY A 206 4.84 -0.21 -26.53
CA GLY A 206 5.72 -0.78 -27.56
C GLY A 206 7.19 -0.97 -27.16
N GLY A 207 7.54 -1.03 -25.86
CA GLY A 207 8.86 -1.45 -25.38
C GLY A 207 9.58 -0.46 -24.46
N VAL A 208 10.86 -0.74 -24.19
CA VAL A 208 11.71 0.06 -23.31
C VAL A 208 12.19 1.34 -24.00
N LYS A 209 11.98 2.47 -23.36
CA LYS A 209 12.39 3.78 -23.86
C LYS A 209 13.80 4.13 -23.40
N LYS A 210 14.68 4.51 -24.32
CA LYS A 210 16.00 5.10 -23.97
C LYS A 210 15.77 6.39 -23.16
N GLN A 211 16.34 6.45 -21.94
CA GLN A 211 16.21 7.58 -21.01
C GLN A 211 17.53 8.30 -20.74
N GLY A 212 18.59 8.01 -21.47
CA GLY A 212 19.96 8.52 -21.42
C GLY A 212 20.26 9.55 -20.34
N LYS A 213 20.04 10.84 -20.63
CA LYS A 213 20.35 11.95 -19.70
C LYS A 213 19.58 11.87 -18.38
N LYS A 214 18.30 11.53 -18.41
CA LYS A 214 17.46 11.48 -17.19
C LYS A 214 17.88 10.32 -16.29
N LEU A 215 18.07 9.14 -16.89
CA LEU A 215 18.51 7.96 -16.15
C LEU A 215 19.91 8.18 -15.56
N LYS A 216 20.85 8.71 -16.35
CA LYS A 216 22.20 9.02 -15.88
C LYS A 216 22.16 9.94 -14.65
N ALA A 217 21.45 11.07 -14.71
CA ALA A 217 21.37 12.00 -13.59
C ALA A 217 20.71 11.38 -12.34
N ALA A 218 19.73 10.51 -12.50
CA ALA A 218 19.10 9.81 -11.37
C ALA A 218 20.06 8.79 -10.72
N LEU A 219 20.81 8.04 -11.53
CA LEU A 219 21.82 7.09 -11.01
C LEU A 219 23.02 7.81 -10.38
N GLU A 220 23.45 8.95 -10.93
CA GLU A 220 24.49 9.80 -10.33
C GLU A 220 24.01 10.32 -8.96
N PHE A 221 22.77 10.77 -8.84
CA PHE A 221 22.21 11.16 -7.54
C PHE A 221 22.11 9.97 -6.58
N TYR A 222 21.66 8.78 -7.07
CA TYR A 222 21.61 7.58 -6.22
C TYR A 222 23.01 7.24 -5.67
N LYS A 223 24.05 7.39 -6.50
CA LYS A 223 25.46 7.23 -6.07
C LYS A 223 25.84 8.24 -4.98
N VAL A 224 25.38 9.49 -5.05
CA VAL A 224 25.63 10.49 -3.99
C VAL A 224 25.08 10.01 -2.67
N ILE A 225 23.80 9.62 -2.62
CA ILE A 225 23.17 9.18 -1.37
C ILE A 225 23.74 7.83 -0.87
N ALA A 226 24.12 6.93 -1.77
CA ALA A 226 24.75 5.67 -1.40
C ALA A 226 26.15 5.89 -0.81
N ASN A 227 26.95 6.80 -1.37
CA ASN A 227 28.27 7.15 -0.84
C ASN A 227 28.21 7.89 0.51
N ALA A 228 27.10 8.56 0.80
CA ALA A 228 26.85 9.22 2.09
C ALA A 228 26.37 8.26 3.18
N SER A 229 26.11 7.01 2.81
CA SER A 229 25.62 5.95 3.69
C SER A 229 26.76 5.17 4.34
N PRO A 230 26.53 4.45 5.45
CA PRO A 230 27.52 3.51 5.96
C PRO A 230 27.84 2.42 4.94
N PRO A 231 29.05 1.82 5.00
CA PRO A 231 29.41 0.72 4.11
C PRO A 231 28.58 -0.53 4.39
N GLY A 232 28.36 -1.35 3.36
CA GLY A 232 27.68 -2.63 3.43
C GLY A 232 26.32 -2.65 2.73
N GLU A 233 25.61 -3.73 2.93
CA GLU A 233 24.27 -3.95 2.38
C GLU A 233 23.22 -3.36 3.33
N LEU A 234 22.55 -2.32 2.89
CA LEU A 234 21.55 -1.58 3.66
C LEU A 234 20.15 -1.82 3.06
N TYR A 235 19.23 -2.19 3.91
CA TYR A 235 17.83 -2.34 3.56
C TYR A 235 16.92 -1.63 4.60
N TRP A 236 15.63 -1.82 4.55
CA TRP A 236 14.67 -1.07 5.36
C TRP A 236 15.02 -1.05 6.87
N LYS A 237 15.48 -2.18 7.43
CA LYS A 237 15.73 -2.28 8.86
C LYS A 237 16.90 -1.39 9.32
N GLN A 238 18.07 -1.50 8.65
CA GLN A 238 19.25 -0.69 8.99
C GLN A 238 18.99 0.81 8.75
N SER A 239 18.30 1.18 7.66
CA SER A 239 17.95 2.57 7.38
C SER A 239 17.14 3.17 8.53
N ARG A 240 16.12 2.46 8.99
CA ARG A 240 15.28 2.84 10.12
C ARG A 240 16.08 2.95 11.42
N GLU A 241 16.82 1.89 11.78
CA GLU A 241 17.60 1.85 13.02
C GLU A 241 18.63 2.99 13.12
N LEU A 242 19.29 3.32 12.02
CA LEU A 242 20.25 4.44 11.98
C LEU A 242 19.54 5.80 12.13
N TYR A 243 18.37 5.95 11.56
CA TYR A 243 17.56 7.16 11.74
C TYR A 243 17.06 7.28 13.20
N PHE A 244 16.58 6.19 13.79
CA PHE A 244 16.13 6.14 15.19
C PHE A 244 17.24 6.41 16.20
N ALA A 245 18.46 6.02 15.87
CA ALA A 245 19.64 6.30 16.68
C ALA A 245 20.22 7.71 16.45
N GLY A 246 19.58 8.55 15.62
CA GLY A 246 20.10 9.88 15.29
C GLY A 246 21.41 9.87 14.53
N LYS A 247 21.76 8.77 13.84
CA LYS A 247 22.99 8.60 13.09
C LYS A 247 22.92 9.07 11.63
N THR A 248 21.75 9.48 11.18
CA THR A 248 21.52 10.07 9.85
C THR A 248 20.42 11.13 9.91
N PRO A 249 20.55 12.23 9.16
CA PRO A 249 19.51 13.23 9.06
C PRO A 249 18.42 12.88 8.04
N MET A 250 18.65 11.93 7.15
CA MET A 250 17.74 11.61 6.06
C MET A 250 17.74 10.14 5.69
N ILE A 251 16.53 9.61 5.39
CA ILE A 251 16.30 8.32 4.74
C ILE A 251 15.15 8.45 3.74
N ILE A 252 14.97 7.47 2.85
CA ILE A 252 13.72 7.26 2.13
C ILE A 252 13.00 6.09 2.78
N TRP A 253 11.74 6.30 3.15
CA TRP A 253 10.93 5.32 3.89
C TRP A 253 9.45 5.46 3.58
N SER A 254 8.65 4.48 4.00
CA SER A 254 7.19 4.50 3.90
C SER A 254 6.53 5.07 5.15
N PRO A 255 5.23 5.41 5.12
CA PRO A 255 4.47 5.88 6.29
C PRO A 255 4.38 4.88 7.45
N PHE A 256 4.71 3.60 7.23
CA PHE A 256 4.83 2.61 8.32
C PHE A 256 5.82 3.02 9.44
N ILE A 257 6.69 4.00 9.19
CA ILE A 257 7.60 4.53 10.20
C ILE A 257 6.90 5.48 11.22
N MET A 258 5.71 5.98 10.91
CA MET A 258 5.11 7.09 11.67
C MET A 258 4.71 6.69 13.10
N ASP A 259 4.17 5.50 13.30
CA ASP A 259 3.85 4.98 14.63
C ASP A 259 5.10 4.58 15.41
N GLU A 260 6.11 4.06 14.70
CA GLU A 260 7.41 3.70 15.29
C GLU A 260 8.16 4.93 15.79
N LEU A 261 8.21 6.03 14.99
CA LEU A 261 8.79 7.33 15.39
C LEU A 261 8.14 7.91 16.65
N ALA A 262 6.87 7.63 16.87
CA ALA A 262 6.12 8.07 18.05
C ALA A 262 6.24 7.12 19.25
N GLY A 263 7.11 6.12 19.21
CA GLY A 263 7.36 5.19 20.30
C GLY A 263 6.18 4.24 20.58
N LEU A 264 5.36 3.90 19.58
CA LEU A 264 4.18 3.04 19.77
C LEU A 264 4.47 1.54 19.55
N ARG A 265 5.72 1.17 19.24
CA ARG A 265 6.14 -0.22 18.95
C ARG A 265 7.41 -0.61 19.69
N ASP A 266 7.33 -1.57 20.61
CA ASP A 266 8.47 -2.02 21.42
C ASP A 266 9.53 -2.79 20.61
N SER A 267 9.13 -3.44 19.52
CA SER A 267 10.06 -4.15 18.63
C SER A 267 10.88 -3.23 17.71
N ALA A 268 10.57 -1.93 17.69
CA ALA A 268 11.24 -0.92 16.87
C ALA A 268 11.22 0.45 17.54
N PRO A 269 11.79 0.60 18.74
CA PRO A 269 11.72 1.85 19.49
C PRO A 269 12.69 2.89 18.90
N PRO A 270 12.34 4.20 18.97
CA PRO A 270 13.35 5.24 18.83
C PRO A 270 14.45 5.10 19.89
N THR A 271 15.70 5.28 19.47
CA THR A 271 16.87 5.15 20.36
C THR A 271 17.68 6.46 20.41
N ILE A 272 17.05 7.56 20.05
CA ILE A 272 17.66 8.89 20.05
C ILE A 272 17.87 9.44 21.46
N ASN A 273 17.11 8.93 22.41
CA ASN A 273 17.20 9.21 23.85
C ASN A 273 16.94 7.94 24.66
N ASP A 274 16.94 8.05 26.00
CA ASP A 274 16.76 6.91 26.91
C ASP A 274 15.30 6.47 27.09
N ASP A 275 14.33 7.18 26.49
CA ASP A 275 12.91 6.83 26.55
C ASP A 275 12.41 6.25 25.21
N PRO A 276 12.29 4.92 25.09
CA PRO A 276 11.83 4.26 23.87
C PRO A 276 10.36 4.54 23.51
N THR A 277 9.60 5.13 24.43
CA THR A 277 8.20 5.50 24.22
C THR A 277 8.01 6.98 23.89
N SER A 278 9.11 7.72 23.79
CA SER A 278 9.11 9.15 23.54
C SER A 278 8.65 9.50 22.12
N GLY A 279 7.76 10.46 22.00
CA GLY A 279 7.38 11.10 20.72
C GLY A 279 8.39 12.16 20.23
N GLU A 280 9.55 12.30 20.86
CA GLU A 280 10.53 13.34 20.54
C GLU A 280 10.98 13.25 19.08
N LEU A 281 11.32 12.05 18.61
CA LEU A 281 11.78 11.88 17.24
C LEU A 281 10.67 12.19 16.22
N ALA A 282 9.43 11.80 16.49
CA ALA A 282 8.28 12.16 15.65
C ALA A 282 8.14 13.68 15.52
N SER A 283 8.25 14.42 16.61
CA SER A 283 8.15 15.90 16.61
C SER A 283 9.26 16.59 15.81
N LYS A 284 10.45 15.96 15.73
CA LYS A 284 11.63 16.45 14.99
C LYS A 284 11.69 15.98 13.54
N THR A 285 10.77 15.11 13.12
CA THR A 285 10.75 14.50 11.78
C THR A 285 9.84 15.28 10.82
N GLY A 286 10.32 15.48 9.59
CA GLY A 286 9.54 15.97 8.47
C GLY A 286 9.46 14.92 7.35
N PHE A 287 8.46 15.07 6.47
CA PHE A 287 8.17 14.13 5.41
C PHE A 287 8.00 14.85 4.07
N ILE A 288 8.63 14.36 3.02
CA ILE A 288 8.52 14.87 1.65
C ILE A 288 8.09 13.73 0.75
N THR A 289 6.88 13.78 0.23
CA THR A 289 6.33 12.77 -0.70
C THR A 289 6.66 13.09 -2.15
N ASN A 290 6.76 14.38 -2.51
CA ASN A 290 6.99 14.84 -3.88
C ASN A 290 8.46 15.25 -4.07
N LEU A 291 9.31 14.32 -4.48
CA LEU A 291 10.73 14.58 -4.76
C LEU A 291 10.92 15.11 -6.18
N LYS A 292 11.83 16.10 -6.34
CA LYS A 292 12.14 16.76 -7.62
C LYS A 292 13.55 16.41 -8.07
N GLY A 293 13.69 16.05 -9.34
CA GLY A 293 15.00 15.93 -10.00
C GLY A 293 15.26 17.07 -11.00
N PRO A 294 16.50 17.25 -11.45
CA PRO A 294 16.89 18.34 -12.36
C PRO A 294 16.15 18.31 -13.70
N ASN A 295 15.67 17.14 -14.14
CA ASN A 295 14.94 16.99 -15.40
C ASN A 295 13.40 16.90 -15.19
N ASN A 296 12.93 17.05 -13.95
CA ASN A 296 11.50 17.06 -13.61
C ASN A 296 11.23 18.02 -12.43
N ARG A 297 11.04 19.29 -12.76
CA ARG A 297 10.78 20.35 -11.76
C ARG A 297 9.44 20.20 -11.04
N LYS A 298 8.49 19.44 -11.61
CA LYS A 298 7.21 19.14 -10.97
C LYS A 298 7.36 18.09 -9.88
N GLY A 299 8.43 17.30 -9.94
CA GLY A 299 8.64 16.17 -9.07
C GLY A 299 7.71 15.00 -9.37
N ALA A 300 7.84 13.98 -8.56
CA ALA A 300 6.93 12.83 -8.53
C ALA A 300 6.87 12.23 -7.13
N ALA A 301 5.77 11.56 -6.83
CA ALA A 301 5.64 10.62 -5.73
C ALA A 301 5.60 9.20 -6.31
N TRP A 302 6.24 8.27 -5.61
CA TRP A 302 6.09 6.84 -5.83
C TRP A 302 5.10 6.30 -4.82
N ALA A 303 4.21 5.41 -5.24
CA ALA A 303 3.25 4.79 -4.34
C ALA A 303 3.08 3.30 -4.64
N ASP A 304 2.84 2.55 -3.59
CA ASP A 304 2.23 1.22 -3.68
C ASP A 304 0.74 1.36 -3.41
N VAL A 305 -0.08 0.84 -4.32
CA VAL A 305 -1.54 0.86 -4.21
C VAL A 305 -2.05 -0.57 -4.28
N ARG A 306 -2.97 -0.88 -3.38
CA ARG A 306 -3.66 -2.17 -3.32
C ARG A 306 -5.04 -2.06 -3.97
N TYR A 307 -5.50 -3.15 -4.51
CA TYR A 307 -6.72 -3.21 -5.31
C TYR A 307 -7.60 -4.37 -4.90
N PHE A 308 -8.92 -4.19 -5.02
CA PHE A 308 -9.84 -5.30 -5.18
C PHE A 308 -10.03 -5.59 -6.66
N GLY A 309 -9.91 -6.85 -7.04
CA GLY A 309 -10.19 -7.35 -8.37
C GLY A 309 -11.38 -8.30 -8.33
N ILE A 310 -12.47 -7.97 -9.04
CA ILE A 310 -13.50 -8.94 -9.42
C ILE A 310 -12.89 -9.81 -10.50
N THR A 311 -12.97 -11.11 -10.36
CA THR A 311 -12.37 -12.05 -11.33
C THR A 311 -13.35 -12.42 -12.43
N ALA A 312 -12.85 -13.13 -13.44
CA ALA A 312 -13.64 -13.56 -14.59
C ALA A 312 -14.66 -14.67 -14.24
N ASP A 313 -14.41 -15.45 -13.17
CA ASP A 313 -15.29 -16.54 -12.75
C ASP A 313 -16.28 -16.12 -11.64
N ALA A 314 -16.25 -14.83 -11.22
CA ALA A 314 -17.01 -14.32 -10.08
C ALA A 314 -18.53 -14.30 -10.31
N ASP A 315 -19.30 -14.46 -9.22
CA ASP A 315 -20.62 -13.85 -9.17
C ASP A 315 -20.46 -12.33 -9.11
N THR A 316 -20.58 -11.72 -10.28
CA THR A 316 -20.28 -10.29 -10.50
C THR A 316 -21.18 -9.38 -9.68
N GLU A 317 -22.45 -9.75 -9.46
CA GLU A 317 -23.42 -8.93 -8.70
C GLU A 317 -23.05 -8.93 -7.21
N GLU A 318 -22.82 -10.08 -6.62
CA GLU A 318 -22.49 -10.24 -5.21
C GLU A 318 -21.09 -9.73 -4.89
N ALA A 319 -20.09 -10.03 -5.75
CA ALA A 319 -18.72 -9.49 -5.66
C ALA A 319 -18.71 -7.96 -5.71
N SER A 320 -19.48 -7.37 -6.64
CA SER A 320 -19.63 -5.90 -6.73
C SER A 320 -20.29 -5.32 -5.48
N ALA A 321 -21.29 -5.98 -4.92
CA ALA A 321 -21.94 -5.54 -3.68
C ALA A 321 -20.96 -5.55 -2.51
N PHE A 322 -20.14 -6.60 -2.36
CA PHE A 322 -19.12 -6.69 -1.31
C PHE A 322 -18.06 -5.61 -1.44
N ILE A 323 -17.54 -5.37 -2.67
CA ILE A 323 -16.54 -4.31 -2.89
C ILE A 323 -17.15 -2.93 -2.63
N LYS A 324 -18.36 -2.65 -3.09
CA LYS A 324 -19.03 -1.37 -2.82
C LYS A 324 -19.22 -1.13 -1.32
N TYR A 325 -19.66 -2.14 -0.58
CA TYR A 325 -19.73 -2.07 0.88
C TYR A 325 -18.37 -1.78 1.50
N SER A 326 -17.34 -2.54 1.12
CA SER A 326 -15.96 -2.40 1.63
C SER A 326 -15.31 -1.05 1.30
N MET A 327 -15.76 -0.39 0.24
CA MET A 327 -15.25 0.90 -0.25
C MET A 327 -16.12 2.11 0.14
N ASP A 328 -17.26 1.91 0.75
CA ASP A 328 -18.17 2.98 1.19
C ASP A 328 -18.47 2.88 2.68
N GLU A 329 -19.57 2.26 3.07
CA GLU A 329 -19.98 2.15 4.48
C GLU A 329 -18.96 1.40 5.35
N GLY A 330 -18.36 0.33 4.82
CA GLY A 330 -17.31 -0.47 5.44
C GLY A 330 -15.90 0.11 5.30
N TYR A 331 -15.71 1.22 4.58
CA TYR A 331 -14.37 1.61 4.16
C TYR A 331 -13.43 1.95 5.32
N THR A 332 -13.93 2.61 6.36
CA THR A 332 -13.13 2.86 7.56
C THR A 332 -12.70 1.56 8.25
N LYS A 333 -13.53 0.51 8.22
CA LYS A 333 -13.17 -0.82 8.74
C LYS A 333 -12.10 -1.48 7.86
N THR A 334 -12.22 -1.36 6.54
CA THR A 334 -11.19 -1.83 5.58
C THR A 334 -9.83 -1.18 5.87
N LEU A 335 -9.79 0.14 6.05
CA LEU A 335 -8.56 0.86 6.40
C LEU A 335 -8.04 0.49 7.79
N SER A 336 -8.92 0.17 8.74
CA SER A 336 -8.56 -0.21 10.10
C SER A 336 -7.80 -1.55 10.20
N ILE A 337 -7.76 -2.33 9.13
CA ILE A 337 -7.00 -3.60 9.09
C ILE A 337 -5.53 -3.34 9.43
N ALA A 338 -4.92 -2.28 8.84
CA ALA A 338 -3.56 -1.82 9.15
C ALA A 338 -3.44 -0.30 8.86
N PRO A 339 -4.00 0.58 9.70
CA PRO A 339 -4.17 1.99 9.36
C PRO A 339 -2.84 2.75 9.18
N GLU A 340 -1.75 2.25 9.77
CA GLU A 340 -0.40 2.79 9.63
C GLU A 340 0.17 2.69 8.19
N GLY A 341 -0.37 1.79 7.37
CA GLY A 341 0.07 1.57 6.00
C GLY A 341 -1.05 1.57 4.96
N LYS A 342 -2.32 1.69 5.40
CA LYS A 342 -3.49 1.70 4.53
C LYS A 342 -4.11 3.10 4.48
N PHE A 343 -3.51 3.96 3.67
CA PHE A 343 -4.01 5.32 3.48
C PHE A 343 -5.19 5.33 2.51
N PRO A 344 -6.21 6.17 2.75
CA PRO A 344 -7.39 6.19 1.91
C PRO A 344 -7.07 6.69 0.49
N VAL A 345 -7.27 5.84 -0.50
CA VAL A 345 -7.26 6.24 -1.92
C VAL A 345 -8.61 6.78 -2.36
N ARG A 346 -9.68 6.50 -1.62
CA ARG A 346 -10.99 7.14 -1.74
C ARG A 346 -11.14 8.13 -0.58
N ARG A 347 -11.23 9.43 -0.87
CA ARG A 347 -11.17 10.51 0.13
C ARG A 347 -12.45 10.65 0.94
N GLY A 348 -13.58 10.49 0.27
CA GLY A 348 -14.89 10.67 0.83
C GLY A 348 -15.99 10.18 -0.11
N ASN A 349 -17.18 10.70 0.08
CA ASN A 349 -18.35 10.40 -0.72
C ASN A 349 -18.97 11.69 -1.31
N ALA A 350 -20.15 11.58 -1.92
CA ALA A 350 -20.81 12.74 -2.54
C ALA A 350 -21.25 13.83 -1.53
N SER A 351 -21.50 13.44 -0.26
CA SER A 351 -21.96 14.37 0.78
C SER A 351 -20.82 15.02 1.56
N ASP A 352 -19.69 14.31 1.78
CA ASP A 352 -18.46 14.83 2.38
C ASP A 352 -17.25 14.29 1.62
N PRO A 353 -16.60 15.13 0.77
CA PRO A 353 -15.44 14.72 -0.03
C PRO A 353 -14.22 14.25 0.78
N GLU A 354 -14.16 14.57 2.08
CA GLU A 354 -13.04 14.24 2.96
C GLU A 354 -13.43 13.25 4.10
N ALA A 355 -14.66 12.70 4.06
CA ALA A 355 -15.20 11.86 5.14
C ALA A 355 -14.27 10.70 5.52
N PHE A 356 -13.72 10.01 4.54
CA PHE A 356 -12.88 8.84 4.79
C PHE A 356 -11.48 9.21 5.27
N THR A 357 -10.90 10.29 4.78
CA THR A 357 -9.62 10.81 5.27
C THR A 357 -9.72 11.25 6.73
N LYS A 358 -10.79 11.98 7.08
CA LYS A 358 -11.06 12.40 8.46
C LYS A 358 -11.31 11.22 9.40
N ALA A 359 -12.06 10.20 8.94
CA ALA A 359 -12.32 9.01 9.73
C ALA A 359 -11.05 8.19 9.94
N TRP A 360 -10.26 8.00 8.87
CA TRP A 360 -9.02 7.24 8.92
C TRP A 360 -7.97 7.88 9.83
N SER A 361 -7.80 9.19 9.81
CA SER A 361 -6.80 9.88 10.65
C SER A 361 -7.04 9.69 12.15
N LYS A 362 -8.26 9.34 12.54
CA LYS A 362 -8.66 9.03 13.92
C LYS A 362 -8.54 7.55 14.28
N LEU A 363 -8.20 6.67 13.34
CA LEU A 363 -7.99 5.26 13.64
C LEU A 363 -6.74 5.09 14.50
N PRO A 364 -6.78 4.19 15.50
CA PRO A 364 -5.61 3.92 16.33
C PRO A 364 -4.55 3.17 15.53
N VAL A 365 -3.35 3.77 15.46
CA VAL A 365 -2.14 3.15 14.90
C VAL A 365 -1.23 2.65 16.02
N GLY A 366 -0.20 1.88 15.67
CA GLY A 366 0.76 1.30 16.60
C GLY A 366 0.45 -0.16 16.96
N VAL A 367 1.42 -0.83 17.57
CA VAL A 367 1.33 -2.25 17.95
C VAL A 367 1.09 -2.38 19.45
N ASP A 368 2.04 -1.95 20.28
CA ASP A 368 2.01 -2.11 21.73
C ASP A 368 1.24 -0.98 22.42
N ARG A 369 1.38 0.22 21.93
CA ARG A 369 0.62 1.41 22.33
C ARG A 369 -0.20 1.92 21.16
N LYS A 370 -1.34 2.52 21.44
CA LYS A 370 -2.29 2.98 20.41
C LYS A 370 -2.51 4.48 20.54
N ALA A 371 -2.38 5.18 19.42
CA ALA A 371 -2.78 6.58 19.30
C ALA A 371 -3.27 6.85 17.87
N PRO A 372 -4.24 7.76 17.66
CA PRO A 372 -4.59 8.21 16.32
C PRO A 372 -3.44 8.99 15.67
N LEU A 373 -3.29 8.89 14.35
CA LEU A 373 -2.29 9.71 13.62
C LEU A 373 -2.51 11.21 13.84
N SER A 374 -3.76 11.65 13.97
CA SER A 374 -4.12 13.05 14.26
C SER A 374 -3.62 13.58 15.61
N ASP A 375 -3.31 12.69 16.56
CA ASP A 375 -2.74 13.07 17.85
C ASP A 375 -1.21 13.17 17.81
N LEU A 376 -0.59 12.54 16.80
CA LEU A 376 0.86 12.44 16.63
C LEU A 376 1.42 13.46 15.64
N TYR A 377 0.65 13.78 14.62
CA TYR A 377 1.08 14.63 13.50
C TYR A 377 0.01 15.67 13.17
N SER A 378 0.45 16.86 12.74
CA SER A 378 -0.46 17.92 12.33
C SER A 378 -1.28 17.52 11.10
N GLU A 379 -2.44 18.14 10.95
CA GLU A 379 -3.34 17.92 9.80
C GLU A 379 -2.63 18.19 8.47
N ASP A 380 -1.78 19.21 8.40
CA ASP A 380 -0.99 19.52 7.20
C ASP A 380 -0.08 18.37 6.80
N VAL A 381 0.64 17.77 7.77
CA VAL A 381 1.51 16.61 7.51
C VAL A 381 0.71 15.42 7.00
N ILE A 382 -0.42 15.11 7.62
CA ILE A 382 -1.31 14.01 7.22
C ILE A 382 -1.83 14.26 5.80
N ASN A 383 -2.31 15.47 5.52
CA ASN A 383 -2.85 15.85 4.21
C ASN A 383 -1.78 15.79 3.11
N ASP A 384 -0.55 16.23 3.38
CA ASP A 384 0.57 16.17 2.42
C ASP A 384 0.92 14.72 2.05
N ILE A 385 0.94 13.82 3.03
CA ILE A 385 1.21 12.39 2.82
C ILE A 385 0.08 11.76 1.99
N VAL A 386 -1.17 12.04 2.37
CA VAL A 386 -2.36 11.54 1.64
C VAL A 386 -2.41 12.11 0.22
N ALA A 387 -2.11 13.40 0.02
CA ALA A 387 -2.05 14.03 -1.30
C ALA A 387 -0.93 13.47 -2.20
N GLY A 388 0.07 12.81 -1.62
CA GLY A 388 1.07 12.07 -2.37
C GLY A 388 0.45 11.00 -3.28
N LEU A 389 -0.63 10.35 -2.85
CA LEU A 389 -1.37 9.36 -3.63
C LEU A 389 -2.04 9.96 -4.89
N ASP A 390 -2.43 11.24 -4.87
CA ASP A 390 -3.05 11.92 -6.02
C ASP A 390 -2.05 12.10 -7.16
N LYS A 391 -0.78 12.28 -6.82
CA LYS A 391 0.34 12.51 -7.76
C LYS A 391 1.14 11.24 -8.03
N ALA A 392 0.79 10.15 -7.37
CA ALA A 392 1.52 8.89 -7.42
C ALA A 392 1.60 8.34 -8.85
N LYS A 393 2.76 7.81 -9.15
CA LYS A 393 3.05 7.06 -10.37
C LYS A 393 3.83 5.82 -9.96
N SER A 394 3.70 4.77 -10.73
CA SER A 394 4.61 3.64 -10.68
C SER A 394 5.50 3.68 -11.92
N CYS A 395 6.75 3.35 -11.76
CA CYS A 395 7.60 2.94 -12.87
C CYS A 395 7.21 1.49 -13.15
N LEU A 396 6.39 1.25 -14.18
CA LEU A 396 5.89 -0.09 -14.52
C LEU A 396 7.04 -0.99 -15.03
N LEU A 397 7.98 -1.33 -14.14
CA LEU A 397 8.95 -2.41 -14.38
C LEU A 397 8.30 -3.81 -14.24
N TYR A 398 7.02 -3.85 -13.87
CA TYR A 398 6.29 -5.09 -13.57
C TYR A 398 5.23 -5.46 -14.61
N THR A 399 5.31 -4.94 -15.84
CA THR A 399 4.51 -5.55 -16.91
C THR A 399 5.22 -6.83 -17.39
N SER A 400 4.47 -7.89 -17.60
CA SER A 400 4.98 -9.21 -18.04
C SER A 400 5.96 -9.13 -19.22
N ASP A 401 5.72 -8.19 -20.13
CA ASP A 401 6.59 -7.95 -21.29
C ASP A 401 7.95 -7.32 -20.94
N ALA A 402 8.03 -6.55 -19.84
CA ALA A 402 9.30 -5.95 -19.43
C ALA A 402 10.21 -6.94 -18.67
N ALA A 403 9.64 -7.91 -17.97
CA ALA A 403 10.40 -8.95 -17.28
C ALA A 403 11.02 -9.93 -18.26
N ASP A 404 10.32 -10.27 -19.33
CA ASP A 404 10.83 -11.20 -20.37
C ASP A 404 11.89 -10.56 -21.29
N GLU A 405 11.87 -9.24 -21.50
CA GLU A 405 12.88 -8.54 -22.31
C GLU A 405 14.15 -8.15 -21.53
N VAL A 406 14.09 -8.05 -20.20
CA VAL A 406 15.29 -7.76 -19.37
C VAL A 406 16.12 -9.03 -19.10
N VAL A 407 15.51 -10.21 -19.24
CA VAL A 407 16.19 -11.51 -19.04
C VAL A 407 16.75 -12.08 -20.38
N ARG A 408 16.47 -11.45 -21.50
CA ARG A 408 17.06 -11.74 -22.82
C ARG A 408 18.06 -10.66 -23.23
#